data_23254fcb04ddcbd5d3a874efbd887d49
#
_entry.id   23254fcb04ddcbd5d3a874efbd887d49
#
_cell.length_a   1.000
_cell.length_b   1.000
_cell.length_c   1.000
_cell.angle_alpha   90.00
_cell.angle_beta   90.00
_cell.angle_gamma   90.00
#
_symmetry.space_group_name_H-M   'P 1'
#
loop_
_entity.id
_entity.type
_entity.pdbx_description
1 polymer ?
#
loop_
_entity_poly.entity_id
_entity_poly.type
_entity_poly.pdbx_seq_one_letter_code
_entity_poly.pdbx_strand_id
1 'polypeptide(L)'
;MIFCVEDDDSIRELMVYALTSSGFQAAGFADGASFWQAMGPTMPELILLDIMLPGEDGISILRKLRADARTETLPVIMATAKGAEYNKVLGLDAGADDYLVKPFGMLEMVSRVKAVLRRSLPKDQPSPLRCGEIAVDRARHLVTVQGLPVSLTLKEFELLCLFMENPGLVFTRDQLLRSVWGAEFVGESRTVDVHIGTLRTKLGQAGKCIGTVRGVGYKMERES
;
A
#
# COMPACT_ATOMS: atom_id res chain seq x y z
N MET A 1 14.17 -8.37 3.93
CA MET A 1 14.32 -9.84 3.65
C MET A 1 12.99 -10.53 3.89
N ILE A 2 12.58 -11.47 3.03
CA ILE A 2 11.34 -12.26 3.15
C ILE A 2 11.70 -13.67 3.60
N PHE A 3 10.98 -14.19 4.60
CA PHE A 3 11.13 -15.58 5.04
C PHE A 3 10.04 -16.46 4.44
N CYS A 4 10.43 -17.60 3.85
CA CYS A 4 9.53 -18.60 3.29
C CYS A 4 9.61 -19.87 4.12
N VAL A 5 8.54 -20.22 4.84
CA VAL A 5 8.46 -21.43 5.67
C VAL A 5 7.56 -22.43 4.98
N GLU A 6 8.13 -23.47 4.42
CA GLU A 6 7.49 -24.46 3.54
C GLU A 6 8.27 -25.78 3.65
N ASP A 7 7.61 -26.89 3.92
CA ASP A 7 8.25 -28.20 4.12
C ASP A 7 8.67 -28.87 2.80
N ASP A 8 7.91 -28.63 1.70
CA ASP A 8 8.29 -29.12 0.37
C ASP A 8 9.48 -28.34 -0.18
N ASP A 9 10.61 -29.04 -0.37
CA ASP A 9 11.86 -28.46 -0.86
C ASP A 9 11.70 -27.76 -2.21
N SER A 10 10.96 -28.39 -3.15
CA SER A 10 10.77 -27.87 -4.51
C SER A 10 9.94 -26.58 -4.51
N ILE A 11 8.87 -26.54 -3.72
CA ILE A 11 8.03 -25.36 -3.57
C ILE A 11 8.83 -24.25 -2.89
N ARG A 12 9.54 -24.55 -1.81
CA ARG A 12 10.36 -23.60 -1.06
C ARG A 12 11.44 -22.96 -1.93
N GLU A 13 12.19 -23.77 -2.68
CA GLU A 13 13.23 -23.28 -3.59
C GLU A 13 12.63 -22.38 -4.67
N LEU A 14 11.48 -22.77 -5.24
CA LEU A 14 10.79 -21.99 -6.27
C LEU A 14 10.27 -20.67 -5.74
N MET A 15 9.75 -20.63 -4.49
CA MET A 15 9.32 -19.41 -3.82
C MET A 15 10.50 -18.44 -3.63
N VAL A 16 11.63 -18.94 -3.09
CA VAL A 16 12.83 -18.13 -2.88
C VAL A 16 13.39 -17.63 -4.22
N TYR A 17 13.43 -18.48 -5.25
CA TYR A 17 13.88 -18.08 -6.58
C TYR A 17 12.99 -16.98 -7.19
N ALA A 18 11.66 -17.12 -7.12
CA ALA A 18 10.73 -16.14 -7.68
C ALA A 18 10.83 -14.78 -6.99
N LEU A 19 11.00 -14.77 -5.67
CA LEU A 19 11.19 -13.55 -4.90
C LEU A 19 12.52 -12.86 -5.22
N THR A 20 13.62 -13.62 -5.26
CA THR A 20 14.95 -13.08 -5.59
C THR A 20 14.98 -12.53 -7.02
N SER A 21 14.41 -13.24 -7.97
CA SER A 21 14.28 -12.77 -9.35
C SER A 21 13.41 -11.51 -9.48
N SER A 22 12.55 -11.26 -8.50
CA SER A 22 11.71 -10.06 -8.41
C SER A 22 12.33 -8.90 -7.62
N GLY A 23 13.60 -9.03 -7.22
CA GLY A 23 14.39 -8.00 -6.53
C GLY A 23 14.29 -8.02 -5.01
N PHE A 24 13.68 -9.04 -4.40
CA PHE A 24 13.66 -9.21 -2.95
C PHE A 24 14.85 -10.04 -2.46
N GLN A 25 15.26 -9.83 -1.21
CA GLN A 25 16.05 -10.81 -0.49
C GLN A 25 15.10 -11.81 0.14
N ALA A 26 15.35 -13.11 -0.04
CA ALA A 26 14.52 -14.16 0.51
C ALA A 26 15.34 -15.32 1.08
N ALA A 27 14.82 -15.98 2.12
CA ALA A 27 15.40 -17.17 2.73
C ALA A 27 14.31 -18.21 2.99
N GLY A 28 14.62 -19.49 2.78
CA GLY A 28 13.70 -20.61 2.94
C GLY A 28 13.99 -21.43 4.21
N PHE A 29 12.94 -21.91 4.88
CA PHE A 29 12.98 -22.73 6.08
C PHE A 29 12.03 -23.92 5.91
N ALA A 30 12.48 -25.13 6.27
CA ALA A 30 11.70 -26.35 6.10
C ALA A 30 10.68 -26.60 7.23
N ASP A 31 10.86 -25.97 8.37
CA ASP A 31 10.08 -26.18 9.57
C ASP A 31 10.11 -24.98 10.52
N GLY A 32 9.26 -25.03 11.56
CA GLY A 32 9.21 -23.99 12.59
C GLY A 32 10.49 -23.85 13.40
N ALA A 33 11.27 -24.92 13.59
CA ALA A 33 12.48 -24.87 14.40
C ALA A 33 13.59 -24.07 13.71
N SER A 34 13.84 -24.35 12.45
CA SER A 34 14.81 -23.58 11.62
C SER A 34 14.37 -22.14 11.42
N PHE A 35 13.07 -21.89 11.26
CA PHE A 35 12.50 -20.56 11.20
C PHE A 35 12.76 -19.77 12.50
N TRP A 36 12.44 -20.32 13.66
CA TRP A 36 12.64 -19.63 14.95
C TRP A 36 14.14 -19.37 15.24
N GLN A 37 15.01 -20.28 14.83
CA GLN A 37 16.45 -20.07 14.95
C GLN A 37 16.92 -18.86 14.12
N ALA A 38 16.37 -18.67 12.91
CA ALA A 38 16.71 -17.56 12.04
C ALA A 38 16.10 -16.22 12.53
N MET A 39 14.93 -16.24 13.18
CA MET A 39 14.29 -15.05 13.76
C MET A 39 15.09 -14.38 14.88
N GLY A 40 16.03 -15.09 15.52
CA GLY A 40 16.86 -14.51 16.59
C GLY A 40 17.76 -13.38 16.10
N PRO A 41 18.62 -13.62 15.09
CA PRO A 41 19.57 -12.60 14.57
C PRO A 41 18.97 -11.69 13.49
N THR A 42 17.91 -12.10 12.79
CA THR A 42 17.39 -11.38 11.61
C THR A 42 15.87 -11.25 11.67
N MET A 43 15.38 -10.02 11.73
CA MET A 43 13.94 -9.75 11.61
C MET A 43 13.56 -9.64 10.13
N PRO A 44 12.65 -10.49 9.60
CA PRO A 44 12.16 -10.36 8.23
C PRO A 44 11.18 -9.18 8.08
N GLU A 45 10.99 -8.73 6.85
CA GLU A 45 10.00 -7.72 6.48
C GLU A 45 8.61 -8.34 6.22
N LEU A 46 8.58 -9.64 5.89
CA LEU A 46 7.37 -10.42 5.63
C LEU A 46 7.68 -11.91 5.76
N ILE A 47 6.70 -12.68 6.20
CA ILE A 47 6.76 -14.14 6.26
C ILE A 47 5.70 -14.72 5.31
N LEU A 48 6.13 -15.64 4.43
CA LEU A 48 5.27 -16.61 3.74
C LEU A 48 5.28 -17.88 4.56
N LEU A 49 4.13 -18.30 5.09
CA LEU A 49 4.05 -19.36 6.09
C LEU A 49 3.04 -20.43 5.67
N ASP A 50 3.51 -21.65 5.45
CA ASP A 50 2.61 -22.77 5.25
C ASP A 50 1.87 -23.11 6.56
N ILE A 51 0.60 -23.46 6.43
CA ILE A 51 -0.20 -23.97 7.55
C ILE A 51 0.25 -25.37 7.94
N MET A 52 0.55 -26.22 6.95
CA MET A 52 0.82 -27.65 7.13
C MET A 52 2.32 -27.91 7.26
N LEU A 53 2.92 -27.46 8.37
CA LEU A 53 4.33 -27.73 8.66
C LEU A 53 4.51 -28.92 9.59
N PRO A 54 5.64 -29.67 9.48
CA PRO A 54 5.96 -30.73 10.41
C PRO A 54 6.34 -30.18 11.79
N GLY A 55 5.89 -30.85 12.83
CA GLY A 55 6.16 -30.49 14.21
C GLY A 55 5.26 -29.38 14.73
N GLU A 56 5.58 -28.13 14.43
CA GLU A 56 4.76 -26.96 14.80
C GLU A 56 4.00 -26.42 13.58
N ASP A 57 2.66 -26.44 13.60
CA ASP A 57 1.83 -25.92 12.50
C ASP A 57 1.92 -24.39 12.35
N GLY A 58 1.68 -23.89 11.13
CA GLY A 58 1.80 -22.48 10.82
C GLY A 58 0.84 -21.57 11.58
N ILE A 59 -0.34 -22.07 11.99
CA ILE A 59 -1.29 -21.27 12.78
C ILE A 59 -0.73 -21.06 14.20
N SER A 60 -0.10 -22.08 14.77
CA SER A 60 0.58 -21.98 16.07
C SER A 60 1.76 -21.01 16.02
N ILE A 61 2.55 -21.03 14.93
CA ILE A 61 3.62 -20.07 14.69
C ILE A 61 3.04 -18.65 14.60
N LEU A 62 1.98 -18.44 13.81
CA LEU A 62 1.33 -17.14 13.66
C LEU A 62 0.83 -16.58 15.01
N ARG A 63 0.19 -17.42 15.84
CA ARG A 63 -0.27 -17.00 17.17
C ARG A 63 0.87 -16.56 18.07
N LYS A 64 2.00 -17.26 18.05
CA LYS A 64 3.21 -16.86 18.79
C LYS A 64 3.77 -15.53 18.27
N LEU A 65 3.81 -15.33 16.94
CA LEU A 65 4.23 -14.07 16.37
C LEU A 65 3.33 -12.91 16.82
N ARG A 66 2.03 -13.10 16.87
CA ARG A 66 1.07 -12.07 17.31
C ARG A 66 1.08 -11.82 18.84
N ALA A 67 1.56 -12.78 19.62
CA ALA A 67 1.71 -12.64 21.07
C ALA A 67 2.99 -11.93 21.52
N ASP A 68 4.00 -11.80 20.65
CA ASP A 68 5.26 -11.09 20.96
C ASP A 68 5.21 -9.67 20.39
N ALA A 69 5.34 -8.65 21.25
CA ALA A 69 5.31 -7.23 20.88
C ALA A 69 6.35 -6.83 19.80
N ARG A 70 7.42 -7.61 19.62
CA ARG A 70 8.42 -7.37 18.56
C ARG A 70 7.97 -7.83 17.18
N THR A 71 7.02 -8.77 17.12
CA THR A 71 6.58 -9.43 15.88
C THR A 71 5.08 -9.33 15.64
N GLU A 72 4.31 -8.74 16.56
CA GLU A 72 2.85 -8.62 16.47
C GLU A 72 2.38 -7.92 15.18
N THR A 73 3.16 -6.95 14.69
CA THR A 73 2.87 -6.18 13.46
C THR A 73 3.58 -6.72 12.22
N LEU A 74 4.38 -7.80 12.36
CA LEU A 74 5.13 -8.38 11.26
C LEU A 74 4.17 -8.99 10.23
N PRO A 75 4.25 -8.62 8.95
CA PRO A 75 3.37 -9.13 7.91
C PRO A 75 3.52 -10.63 7.69
N VAL A 76 2.39 -11.35 7.69
CA VAL A 76 2.35 -12.79 7.45
C VAL A 76 1.31 -13.12 6.38
N ILE A 77 1.74 -13.77 5.31
CA ILE A 77 0.88 -14.39 4.29
C ILE A 77 0.86 -15.89 4.55
N MET A 78 -0.33 -16.45 4.80
CA MET A 78 -0.48 -17.88 5.03
C MET A 78 -0.67 -18.63 3.71
N ALA A 79 0.07 -19.73 3.49
CA ALA A 79 -0.19 -20.69 2.41
C ALA A 79 -1.12 -21.80 2.92
N THR A 80 -2.19 -22.10 2.16
CA THR A 80 -3.22 -23.07 2.60
C THR A 80 -3.66 -23.98 1.46
N ALA A 81 -4.01 -25.23 1.73
CA ALA A 81 -4.57 -26.14 0.74
C ALA A 81 -5.98 -25.73 0.29
N LYS A 82 -6.32 -26.01 -0.97
CA LYS A 82 -7.66 -25.78 -1.54
C LYS A 82 -8.70 -26.61 -0.77
N GLY A 83 -9.77 -25.97 -0.28
CA GLY A 83 -10.85 -26.65 0.45
C GLY A 83 -10.83 -26.43 1.97
N ALA A 84 -9.81 -25.82 2.52
CA ALA A 84 -9.74 -25.50 3.95
C ALA A 84 -10.42 -24.13 4.26
N GLU A 85 -11.73 -23.99 3.94
CA GLU A 85 -12.50 -22.80 4.35
C GLU A 85 -12.40 -22.55 5.85
N TYR A 86 -12.42 -23.62 6.63
CA TYR A 86 -12.22 -23.57 8.08
C TYR A 86 -10.86 -23.00 8.47
N ASN A 87 -9.79 -23.30 7.73
CA ASN A 87 -8.45 -22.76 7.99
C ASN A 87 -8.33 -21.29 7.59
N LYS A 88 -9.10 -20.82 6.60
CA LYS A 88 -9.17 -19.38 6.25
C LYS A 88 -9.80 -18.55 7.36
N VAL A 89 -10.89 -19.05 7.95
CA VAL A 89 -11.58 -18.37 9.07
C VAL A 89 -10.66 -18.35 10.29
N LEU A 90 -10.08 -19.49 10.68
CA LEU A 90 -9.15 -19.58 11.81
C LEU A 90 -7.91 -18.71 11.66
N GLY A 91 -7.40 -18.57 10.46
CA GLY A 91 -6.21 -17.77 10.22
C GLY A 91 -6.50 -16.26 10.15
N LEU A 92 -7.68 -15.84 9.63
CA LEU A 92 -8.14 -14.45 9.70
C LEU A 92 -8.33 -14.03 11.16
N ASP A 93 -8.96 -14.89 11.98
CA ASP A 93 -9.10 -14.67 13.41
C ASP A 93 -7.75 -14.70 14.15
N ALA A 94 -6.75 -15.44 13.61
CA ALA A 94 -5.39 -15.48 14.13
C ALA A 94 -4.52 -14.28 13.70
N GLY A 95 -5.01 -13.39 12.82
CA GLY A 95 -4.35 -12.14 12.44
C GLY A 95 -3.35 -12.26 11.28
N ALA A 96 -3.59 -13.14 10.30
CA ALA A 96 -2.83 -13.14 9.04
C ALA A 96 -3.21 -11.93 8.16
N ASP A 97 -2.26 -11.41 7.39
CA ASP A 97 -2.43 -10.23 6.53
C ASP A 97 -2.97 -10.57 5.14
N ASP A 98 -2.72 -11.79 4.66
CA ASP A 98 -3.26 -12.32 3.39
C ASP A 98 -3.13 -13.85 3.34
N TYR A 99 -3.75 -14.46 2.30
CA TYR A 99 -3.75 -15.91 2.07
C TYR A 99 -3.40 -16.25 0.63
N LEU A 100 -2.62 -17.34 0.47
CA LEU A 100 -2.34 -18.00 -0.79
C LEU A 100 -2.95 -19.41 -0.77
N VAL A 101 -3.76 -19.76 -1.77
CA VAL A 101 -4.38 -21.08 -1.87
C VAL A 101 -3.54 -21.96 -2.78
N LYS A 102 -3.00 -23.06 -2.25
CA LYS A 102 -2.25 -24.06 -3.03
C LYS A 102 -3.19 -24.87 -3.95
N PRO A 103 -2.81 -25.14 -5.22
CA PRO A 103 -1.60 -24.65 -5.87
C PRO A 103 -1.74 -23.19 -6.31
N PHE A 104 -0.71 -22.38 -6.10
CA PHE A 104 -0.66 -20.97 -6.51
C PHE A 104 0.44 -20.71 -7.53
N GLY A 105 0.23 -19.71 -8.38
CA GLY A 105 1.26 -19.27 -9.32
C GLY A 105 2.30 -18.38 -8.64
N MET A 106 3.58 -18.50 -9.04
CA MET A 106 4.66 -17.66 -8.47
C MET A 106 4.43 -16.18 -8.72
N LEU A 107 3.84 -15.79 -9.85
CA LEU A 107 3.47 -14.40 -10.13
C LEU A 107 2.38 -13.88 -9.19
N GLU A 108 1.40 -14.72 -8.82
CA GLU A 108 0.39 -14.39 -7.83
C GLU A 108 1.03 -14.16 -6.47
N MET A 109 1.88 -15.08 -6.02
CA MET A 109 2.62 -14.97 -4.77
C MET A 109 3.40 -13.66 -4.69
N VAL A 110 4.21 -13.35 -5.71
CA VAL A 110 5.00 -12.10 -5.76
C VAL A 110 4.09 -10.86 -5.73
N SER A 111 2.96 -10.90 -6.45
CA SER A 111 1.99 -9.79 -6.46
C SER A 111 1.37 -9.54 -5.08
N ARG A 112 1.03 -10.61 -4.35
CA ARG A 112 0.49 -10.53 -2.98
C ARG A 112 1.54 -10.02 -2.00
N VAL A 113 2.78 -10.51 -2.10
CA VAL A 113 3.91 -10.02 -1.29
C VAL A 113 4.09 -8.51 -1.49
N LYS A 114 4.12 -8.02 -2.74
CA LYS A 114 4.18 -6.58 -3.03
C LYS A 114 3.00 -5.81 -2.43
N ALA A 115 1.79 -6.36 -2.51
CA ALA A 115 0.58 -5.72 -1.99
C ALA A 115 0.58 -5.66 -0.46
N VAL A 116 1.02 -6.72 0.22
CA VAL A 116 1.13 -6.77 1.68
C VAL A 116 2.23 -5.84 2.16
N LEU A 117 3.45 -5.91 1.60
CA LEU A 117 4.54 -5.00 1.96
C LEU A 117 4.16 -3.53 1.78
N ARG A 118 3.45 -3.18 0.70
CA ARG A 118 2.94 -1.81 0.51
C ARG A 118 1.96 -1.37 1.61
N ARG A 119 1.20 -2.29 2.19
CA ARG A 119 0.26 -2.03 3.30
C ARG A 119 0.93 -2.02 4.66
N SER A 120 1.97 -2.84 4.82
CA SER A 120 2.68 -3.10 6.08
C SER A 120 3.91 -2.23 6.28
N LEU A 121 4.51 -1.73 5.19
CA LEU A 121 5.37 -0.58 5.39
C LEU A 121 4.56 0.34 6.28
N PRO A 122 5.09 0.79 7.48
CA PRO A 122 4.49 1.92 8.14
C PRO A 122 4.29 2.84 6.95
N LYS A 123 3.01 3.17 6.62
CA LYS A 123 2.77 4.22 5.65
C LYS A 123 3.70 5.28 6.16
N ASP A 124 4.87 5.40 5.54
CA ASP A 124 5.69 6.58 5.73
C ASP A 124 4.64 7.63 5.76
N GLN A 125 4.40 8.20 6.95
CA GLN A 125 3.27 9.12 7.09
C GLN A 125 3.40 9.96 5.86
N PRO A 126 2.53 9.76 4.82
CA PRO A 126 2.90 10.04 3.44
C PRO A 126 3.50 11.41 3.48
N SER A 127 4.83 11.45 3.25
CA SER A 127 5.64 12.64 3.60
C SER A 127 4.86 13.78 3.06
N PRO A 128 4.36 14.72 3.86
CA PRO A 128 3.28 15.58 3.47
C PRO A 128 3.55 16.03 2.05
N LEU A 129 2.65 15.71 1.11
CA LEU A 129 2.85 16.07 -0.28
C LEU A 129 3.27 17.53 -0.27
N ARG A 130 4.40 17.87 -0.85
CA ARG A 130 4.91 19.24 -0.84
C ARG A 130 4.99 19.77 -2.25
N CYS A 131 4.52 20.99 -2.42
CA CYS A 131 4.69 21.77 -3.63
C CYS A 131 4.84 23.23 -3.22
N GLY A 132 6.06 23.73 -3.25
CA GLY A 132 6.38 25.04 -2.71
C GLY A 132 5.99 25.18 -1.26
N GLU A 133 5.18 26.18 -1.01
CA GLU A 133 4.67 26.49 0.34
C GLU A 133 3.50 25.61 0.79
N ILE A 134 2.96 24.77 -0.11
CA ILE A 134 1.83 23.88 0.17
C ILE A 134 2.35 22.55 0.73
N ALA A 135 1.78 22.13 1.87
CA ALA A 135 1.98 20.79 2.40
C ALA A 135 0.63 20.14 2.69
N VAL A 136 0.47 18.88 2.31
CA VAL A 136 -0.76 18.09 2.49
C VAL A 136 -0.45 16.82 3.27
N ASP A 137 -1.00 16.70 4.47
CA ASP A 137 -1.04 15.46 5.23
C ASP A 137 -2.34 14.71 4.89
N ARG A 138 -2.23 13.67 4.07
CA ARG A 138 -3.39 12.90 3.62
C ARG A 138 -4.04 12.08 4.74
N ALA A 139 -3.24 11.58 5.67
CA ALA A 139 -3.74 10.75 6.77
C ALA A 139 -4.59 11.57 7.75
N ARG A 140 -4.22 12.84 7.95
CA ARG A 140 -4.93 13.76 8.85
C ARG A 140 -5.93 14.67 8.12
N HIS A 141 -6.04 14.59 6.79
CA HIS A 141 -6.84 15.52 5.98
C HIS A 141 -6.46 16.99 6.22
N LEU A 142 -5.18 17.26 6.47
CA LEU A 142 -4.67 18.57 6.81
C LEU A 142 -3.91 19.18 5.63
N VAL A 143 -4.26 20.42 5.30
CA VAL A 143 -3.53 21.23 4.31
C VAL A 143 -2.95 22.45 5.01
N THR A 144 -1.70 22.75 4.73
CA THR A 144 -1.05 23.97 5.20
C THR A 144 -0.40 24.73 4.06
N VAL A 145 -0.40 26.05 4.13
CA VAL A 145 0.36 26.96 3.25
C VAL A 145 1.27 27.78 4.15
N GLN A 146 2.58 27.73 3.93
CA GLN A 146 3.57 28.36 4.83
C GLN A 146 3.43 27.92 6.31
N GLY A 147 3.01 26.67 6.53
CA GLY A 147 2.74 26.13 7.87
C GLY A 147 1.41 26.54 8.50
N LEU A 148 0.64 27.43 7.90
CA LEU A 148 -0.68 27.85 8.36
C LEU A 148 -1.77 26.92 7.80
N PRO A 149 -2.73 26.46 8.62
CA PRO A 149 -3.77 25.53 8.16
C PRO A 149 -4.75 26.23 7.20
N VAL A 150 -5.12 25.51 6.13
CA VAL A 150 -6.10 25.93 5.14
C VAL A 150 -7.27 24.95 5.11
N SER A 151 -8.49 25.44 5.30
CA SER A 151 -9.69 24.60 5.28
C SER A 151 -10.18 24.40 3.83
N LEU A 152 -10.12 23.16 3.37
CA LEU A 152 -10.62 22.74 2.07
C LEU A 152 -11.86 21.85 2.22
N THR A 153 -12.76 21.89 1.24
CA THR A 153 -13.82 20.88 1.11
C THR A 153 -13.21 19.56 0.65
N LEU A 154 -13.93 18.45 0.81
CA LEU A 154 -13.47 17.13 0.39
C LEU A 154 -13.01 17.12 -1.08
N LYS A 155 -13.80 17.75 -1.98
CA LYS A 155 -13.48 17.77 -3.41
C LYS A 155 -12.28 18.66 -3.76
N GLU A 156 -12.11 19.77 -3.07
CA GLU A 156 -10.92 20.61 -3.20
C GLU A 156 -9.67 19.89 -2.70
N PHE A 157 -9.78 19.15 -1.60
CA PHE A 157 -8.71 18.34 -1.05
C PHE A 157 -8.30 17.21 -2.01
N GLU A 158 -9.28 16.47 -2.55
CA GLU A 158 -9.04 15.40 -3.54
C GLU A 158 -8.38 15.93 -4.81
N LEU A 159 -8.82 17.08 -5.34
CA LEU A 159 -8.19 17.75 -6.48
C LEU A 159 -6.74 18.12 -6.18
N LEU A 160 -6.48 18.73 -5.02
CA LEU A 160 -5.14 19.13 -4.62
C LEU A 160 -4.21 17.91 -4.50
N CYS A 161 -4.65 16.84 -3.86
CA CYS A 161 -3.90 15.60 -3.75
C CYS A 161 -3.56 15.01 -5.14
N LEU A 162 -4.55 14.94 -6.03
CA LEU A 162 -4.36 14.40 -7.39
C LEU A 162 -3.30 15.19 -8.17
N PHE A 163 -3.31 16.51 -8.07
CA PHE A 163 -2.30 17.35 -8.71
C PHE A 163 -0.92 17.18 -8.10
N MET A 164 -0.83 17.15 -6.77
CA MET A 164 0.45 17.03 -6.05
C MET A 164 1.10 15.66 -6.23
N GLU A 165 0.32 14.62 -6.49
CA GLU A 165 0.84 13.28 -6.83
C GLU A 165 1.37 13.21 -8.28
N ASN A 166 0.94 14.12 -9.15
CA ASN A 166 1.25 14.10 -10.58
C ASN A 166 1.74 15.46 -11.07
N PRO A 167 2.84 16.00 -10.52
CA PRO A 167 3.32 17.33 -10.87
C PRO A 167 3.75 17.39 -12.35
N GLY A 168 3.27 18.41 -13.06
CA GLY A 168 3.51 18.63 -14.48
C GLY A 168 2.56 17.88 -15.42
N LEU A 169 1.78 16.89 -14.93
CA LEU A 169 0.80 16.20 -15.75
C LEU A 169 -0.43 17.09 -16.00
N VAL A 170 -0.85 17.17 -17.26
CA VAL A 170 -2.07 17.87 -17.64
C VAL A 170 -3.27 16.94 -17.55
N PHE A 171 -4.25 17.32 -16.75
CA PHE A 171 -5.54 16.62 -16.65
C PHE A 171 -6.60 17.39 -17.43
N THR A 172 -7.36 16.69 -18.28
CA THR A 172 -8.57 17.26 -18.86
C THR A 172 -9.65 17.43 -17.79
N ARG A 173 -10.64 18.31 -18.06
CA ARG A 173 -11.80 18.49 -17.15
C ARG A 173 -12.55 17.19 -16.90
N ASP A 174 -12.73 16.37 -17.93
CA ASP A 174 -13.40 15.07 -17.82
C ASP A 174 -12.60 14.06 -16.99
N GLN A 175 -11.28 14.05 -17.13
CA GLN A 175 -10.42 13.22 -16.28
C GLN A 175 -10.51 13.64 -14.81
N LEU A 176 -10.44 14.94 -14.51
CA LEU A 176 -10.63 15.46 -13.17
C LEU A 176 -12.00 15.13 -12.59
N LEU A 177 -13.03 15.29 -13.39
CA LEU A 177 -14.43 14.99 -13.00
C LEU A 177 -14.56 13.50 -12.61
N ARG A 178 -14.10 12.59 -13.48
CA ARG A 178 -14.15 11.15 -13.23
C ARG A 178 -13.31 10.73 -12.03
N SER A 179 -12.13 11.29 -11.89
CA SER A 179 -11.20 10.92 -10.81
C SER A 179 -11.68 11.36 -9.43
N VAL A 180 -12.34 12.52 -9.34
CA VAL A 180 -12.70 13.15 -8.06
C VAL A 180 -14.19 12.96 -7.73
N TRP A 181 -15.08 12.92 -8.72
CA TRP A 181 -16.53 12.74 -8.50
C TRP A 181 -17.03 11.34 -8.83
N GLY A 182 -16.22 10.53 -9.53
CA GLY A 182 -16.57 9.18 -9.95
C GLY A 182 -17.12 9.12 -11.38
N ALA A 183 -17.06 7.91 -11.98
CA ALA A 183 -17.47 7.70 -13.38
C ALA A 183 -18.98 7.88 -13.63
N GLU A 184 -19.81 7.74 -12.60
CA GLU A 184 -21.27 7.85 -12.67
C GLU A 184 -21.79 9.28 -12.43
N PHE A 185 -20.89 10.23 -12.15
CA PHE A 185 -21.31 11.61 -11.89
C PHE A 185 -21.84 12.29 -13.17
N VAL A 186 -23.12 12.61 -13.18
CA VAL A 186 -23.83 13.30 -14.28
C VAL A 186 -23.76 14.81 -14.05
N GLY A 187 -22.56 15.39 -13.99
CA GLY A 187 -22.36 16.83 -13.84
C GLY A 187 -21.62 17.44 -15.04
N GLU A 188 -21.78 18.75 -15.21
CA GLU A 188 -21.05 19.48 -16.25
C GLU A 188 -19.58 19.68 -15.88
N SER A 189 -18.69 19.71 -16.87
CA SER A 189 -17.27 19.98 -16.72
C SER A 189 -16.95 21.34 -16.04
N ARG A 190 -17.91 22.29 -16.06
CA ARG A 190 -17.84 23.55 -15.32
C ARG A 190 -17.74 23.38 -13.80
N THR A 191 -18.23 22.26 -13.24
CA THR A 191 -18.08 21.94 -11.82
C THR A 191 -16.61 21.94 -11.41
N VAL A 192 -15.73 21.40 -12.25
CA VAL A 192 -14.28 21.39 -12.02
C VAL A 192 -13.73 22.83 -11.98
N ASP A 193 -14.13 23.68 -12.92
CA ASP A 193 -13.62 25.07 -13.01
C ASP A 193 -13.96 25.87 -11.75
N VAL A 194 -15.16 25.68 -11.18
CA VAL A 194 -15.60 26.32 -9.93
C VAL A 194 -14.70 25.89 -8.76
N HIS A 195 -14.49 24.56 -8.61
CA HIS A 195 -13.67 24.04 -7.52
C HIS A 195 -12.21 24.44 -7.64
N ILE A 196 -11.67 24.48 -8.86
CA ILE A 196 -10.30 24.97 -9.10
C ILE A 196 -10.19 26.47 -8.75
N GLY A 197 -11.18 27.28 -9.10
CA GLY A 197 -11.23 28.70 -8.74
C GLY A 197 -11.23 28.91 -7.24
N THR A 198 -12.09 28.19 -6.52
CA THR A 198 -12.19 28.25 -5.03
C THR A 198 -10.92 27.74 -4.37
N LEU A 199 -10.38 26.61 -4.87
CA LEU A 199 -9.12 26.02 -4.37
C LEU A 199 -7.97 27.02 -4.48
N ARG A 200 -7.80 27.65 -5.64
CA ARG A 200 -6.76 28.69 -5.85
C ARG A 200 -6.94 29.85 -4.88
N THR A 201 -8.16 30.30 -4.68
CA THR A 201 -8.46 31.40 -3.74
C THR A 201 -8.07 31.04 -2.31
N LYS A 202 -8.41 29.82 -1.86
CA LYS A 202 -8.08 29.33 -0.51
C LYS A 202 -6.59 29.15 -0.28
N LEU A 203 -5.84 28.71 -1.32
CA LEU A 203 -4.38 28.57 -1.29
C LEU A 203 -3.65 29.91 -1.42
N GLY A 204 -4.34 31.00 -1.75
CA GLY A 204 -3.75 32.34 -1.89
C GLY A 204 -2.68 32.38 -2.99
N GLN A 205 -1.52 32.95 -2.70
CA GLN A 205 -0.42 33.06 -3.67
C GLN A 205 0.12 31.68 -4.11
N ALA A 206 0.12 30.71 -3.20
CA ALA A 206 0.55 29.35 -3.49
C ALA A 206 -0.38 28.65 -4.51
N GLY A 207 -1.64 29.06 -4.62
CA GLY A 207 -2.58 28.53 -5.61
C GLY A 207 -2.20 28.79 -7.07
N LYS A 208 -1.24 29.68 -7.33
CA LYS A 208 -0.68 29.92 -8.68
C LYS A 208 0.05 28.71 -9.26
N CYS A 209 0.49 27.75 -8.40
CA CYS A 209 1.09 26.50 -8.85
C CYS A 209 0.10 25.62 -9.65
N ILE A 210 -1.21 25.81 -9.48
CA ILE A 210 -2.21 25.14 -10.30
C ILE A 210 -2.38 25.95 -11.59
N GLY A 211 -1.73 25.51 -12.66
CA GLY A 211 -1.78 26.15 -13.98
C GLY A 211 -3.02 25.77 -14.79
N THR A 212 -3.45 26.66 -15.69
CA THR A 212 -4.50 26.40 -16.67
C THR A 212 -3.90 26.14 -18.04
N VAL A 213 -4.21 25.00 -18.64
CA VAL A 213 -3.89 24.70 -20.03
C VAL A 213 -5.12 25.00 -20.86
N ARG A 214 -5.08 26.14 -21.60
CA ARG A 214 -6.24 26.63 -22.37
C ARG A 214 -6.77 25.59 -23.36
N GLY A 215 -8.07 25.38 -23.36
CA GLY A 215 -8.74 24.40 -24.22
C GLY A 215 -8.60 22.95 -23.78
N VAL A 216 -7.77 22.64 -22.77
CA VAL A 216 -7.52 21.27 -22.31
C VAL A 216 -8.00 21.08 -20.85
N GLY A 217 -7.39 21.76 -19.88
CA GLY A 217 -7.70 21.55 -18.46
C GLY A 217 -6.68 22.22 -17.55
N TYR A 218 -6.18 21.45 -16.56
CA TYR A 218 -5.35 21.98 -15.48
C TYR A 218 -4.15 21.07 -15.20
N LYS A 219 -3.09 21.63 -14.63
CA LYS A 219 -1.91 20.92 -14.14
C LYS A 219 -1.35 21.60 -12.90
N MET A 220 -0.57 20.91 -12.13
CA MET A 220 0.33 21.51 -11.14
C MET A 220 1.69 21.76 -11.79
N GLU A 221 2.20 22.96 -11.68
CA GLU A 221 3.55 23.28 -12.20
C GLU A 221 4.59 22.52 -11.35
N ARG A 222 5.65 22.04 -11.99
CA ARG A 222 6.80 21.48 -11.27
C ARG A 222 7.58 22.65 -10.67
N GLU A 223 8.04 22.48 -9.45
CA GLU A 223 9.07 23.38 -8.93
C GLU A 223 10.33 23.26 -9.77
N SER A 224 10.86 24.40 -10.14
CA SER A 224 12.15 24.52 -10.86
C SER A 224 13.30 24.35 -9.88
#